data_b7447b4bef8bed1addaaa3a2ac5ba17f
#
_entry.id   b7447b4bef8bed1addaaa3a2ac5ba17f
#
_cell.length_a   1.000
_cell.length_b   1.000
_cell.length_c   1.000
_cell.angle_alpha   90.00
_cell.angle_beta   90.00
_cell.angle_gamma   90.00
#
_symmetry.space_group_name_H-M   'P 1'
#
loop_
_entity.id
_entity.type
_entity.pdbx_description
1 polymer ?
#
loop_
_entity_poly.entity_id
_entity_poly.type
_entity_poly.pdbx_seq_one_letter_code
_entity_poly.pdbx_strand_id
1 'polypeptide(L)'
;MSSGKIAQVIGPVVDVLFAAGETLPEINNALVVYKNDERKTKIVLEVALELGDGMVRTISMESTDGLTRGMEVLDTGRPISVPVGKETLGRVFNVLGDTIDLEAPFTEDAERQPIHKKAPTFDELSTSSEILETGIKVIDLLAPYLKGGKVGLFGGAGVGKTVLIQELIHNIAQEHGGISVFTGVGERTREGNDLYWEMKESGVIEKTAMVFGQMNEPPGARMRVALTGLTIAEYFRDVEGQDVLLFIDNIFRFTQAGSEVSALLGRMPSAVGYQPTLATEMGQLQERITSTKKGSVTSIQAIYVPADDY
;
A
#
# COMPACT_ATOMS: atom_id res chain seq x y z
N MET A 1 -3.73 -10.48 24.72
CA MET A 1 -4.50 -10.03 23.55
C MET A 1 -5.89 -9.72 24.06
N SER A 2 -6.37 -8.49 23.86
CA SER A 2 -7.75 -8.14 24.22
C SER A 2 -8.71 -8.68 23.17
N SER A 3 -9.94 -8.98 23.57
CA SER A 3 -10.98 -9.44 22.65
C SER A 3 -12.21 -8.56 22.77
N GLY A 4 -12.76 -8.23 21.60
CA GLY A 4 -13.99 -7.45 21.48
C GLY A 4 -15.07 -8.25 20.75
N LYS A 5 -16.20 -7.60 20.56
CA LYS A 5 -17.31 -8.14 19.76
C LYS A 5 -17.77 -7.13 18.74
N ILE A 6 -18.15 -7.59 17.56
CA ILE A 6 -18.76 -6.73 16.55
C ILE A 6 -20.05 -6.12 17.12
N ALA A 7 -20.09 -4.80 17.18
CA ALA A 7 -21.26 -4.04 17.59
C ALA A 7 -22.14 -3.69 16.39
N GLN A 8 -21.51 -3.28 15.26
CA GLN A 8 -22.18 -2.85 14.05
C GLN A 8 -21.29 -3.05 12.82
N VAL A 9 -21.91 -3.32 11.66
CA VAL A 9 -21.25 -3.38 10.35
C VAL A 9 -21.93 -2.36 9.43
N ILE A 10 -21.15 -1.46 8.84
CA ILE A 10 -21.62 -0.40 7.95
C ILE A 10 -20.77 -0.41 6.67
N GLY A 11 -21.12 -1.25 5.70
CA GLY A 11 -20.26 -1.46 4.52
C GLY A 11 -18.86 -1.90 4.92
N PRO A 12 -17.80 -1.22 4.50
CA PRO A 12 -16.41 -1.56 4.82
C PRO A 12 -16.00 -1.18 6.25
N VAL A 13 -16.87 -0.54 7.03
CA VAL A 13 -16.59 -0.07 8.38
C VAL A 13 -17.25 -0.98 9.40
N VAL A 14 -16.50 -1.38 10.45
CA VAL A 14 -16.97 -2.26 11.49
C VAL A 14 -16.68 -1.64 12.85
N ASP A 15 -17.72 -1.47 13.68
CA ASP A 15 -17.57 -1.02 15.06
C ASP A 15 -17.41 -2.24 15.98
N VAL A 16 -16.40 -2.19 16.83
CA VAL A 16 -16.05 -3.29 17.75
C VAL A 16 -16.12 -2.77 19.19
N LEU A 17 -16.86 -3.47 20.03
CA LEU A 17 -17.02 -3.17 21.46
C LEU A 17 -16.12 -4.09 22.29
N PHE A 18 -15.29 -3.49 23.13
CA PHE A 18 -14.45 -4.18 24.14
C PHE A 18 -15.13 -4.11 25.52
N ALA A 19 -14.87 -5.11 26.34
CA ALA A 19 -15.44 -5.16 27.68
C ALA A 19 -14.89 -4.04 28.59
N ALA A 20 -15.68 -3.61 29.55
CA ALA A 20 -15.25 -2.60 30.50
C ALA A 20 -14.03 -3.10 31.30
N GLY A 21 -12.97 -2.29 31.32
CA GLY A 21 -11.69 -2.61 31.98
C GLY A 21 -10.65 -3.29 31.08
N GLU A 22 -10.99 -3.64 29.85
CA GLU A 22 -9.99 -4.07 28.86
C GLU A 22 -9.28 -2.86 28.24
N THR A 23 -8.01 -3.05 27.89
CA THR A 23 -7.24 -2.05 27.14
C THR A 23 -7.75 -2.01 25.71
N LEU A 24 -8.12 -0.81 25.23
CA LEU A 24 -8.50 -0.62 23.83
C LEU A 24 -7.29 -0.80 22.91
N PRO A 25 -7.49 -1.36 21.71
CA PRO A 25 -6.45 -1.42 20.70
C PRO A 25 -6.04 -0.02 20.24
N GLU A 26 -4.76 0.17 19.99
CA GLU A 26 -4.23 1.42 19.48
C GLU A 26 -4.71 1.69 18.04
N ILE A 27 -4.73 2.95 17.64
CA ILE A 27 -4.99 3.36 16.25
C ILE A 27 -3.98 2.68 15.33
N ASN A 28 -4.45 2.19 14.18
CA ASN A 28 -3.75 1.36 13.20
C ASN A 28 -3.48 -0.09 13.61
N ASN A 29 -3.84 -0.53 14.81
CA ASN A 29 -3.74 -1.95 15.14
C ASN A 29 -4.63 -2.79 14.22
N ALA A 30 -4.12 -3.96 13.86
CA ALA A 30 -4.87 -4.98 13.13
C ALA A 30 -5.69 -5.82 14.11
N LEU A 31 -6.99 -5.87 13.88
CA LEU A 31 -7.90 -6.79 14.55
C LEU A 31 -8.26 -7.94 13.61
N VAL A 32 -8.52 -9.11 14.15
CA VAL A 32 -8.86 -10.30 13.38
C VAL A 32 -10.22 -10.83 13.80
N VAL A 33 -11.07 -11.09 12.81
CA VAL A 33 -12.34 -11.80 12.99
C VAL A 33 -12.38 -13.00 12.05
N TYR A 34 -12.91 -14.11 12.52
CA TYR A 34 -13.10 -15.32 11.72
C TYR A 34 -14.58 -15.48 11.37
N LYS A 35 -14.88 -15.64 10.10
CA LYS A 35 -16.26 -15.92 9.66
C LYS A 35 -16.73 -17.26 10.22
N ASN A 36 -18.03 -17.34 10.47
CA ASN A 36 -18.68 -18.60 10.85
C ASN A 36 -18.98 -19.48 9.61
N ASP A 37 -17.95 -19.68 8.78
CA ASP A 37 -17.98 -20.56 7.62
C ASP A 37 -17.13 -21.80 7.88
N GLU A 38 -17.26 -22.83 7.03
CA GLU A 38 -16.49 -24.09 7.15
C GLU A 38 -14.98 -23.84 7.04
N ARG A 39 -14.57 -22.76 6.36
CA ARG A 39 -13.18 -22.40 6.12
C ARG A 39 -12.58 -21.52 7.22
N LYS A 40 -13.42 -21.00 8.15
CA LYS A 40 -13.03 -20.01 9.14
C LYS A 40 -12.26 -18.85 8.51
N THR A 41 -12.82 -18.30 7.45
CA THR A 41 -12.19 -17.21 6.67
C THR A 41 -11.81 -16.06 7.59
N LYS A 42 -10.54 -15.74 7.61
CA LYS A 42 -9.96 -14.65 8.39
C LYS A 42 -10.25 -13.34 7.69
N ILE A 43 -10.74 -12.35 8.43
CA ILE A 43 -10.92 -10.96 7.99
C ILE A 43 -10.07 -10.07 8.88
N VAL A 44 -9.33 -9.16 8.28
CA VAL A 44 -8.50 -8.19 9.00
C VAL A 44 -9.18 -6.82 8.98
N LEU A 45 -9.30 -6.24 10.16
CA LEU A 45 -9.86 -4.92 10.41
C LEU A 45 -8.75 -4.01 10.95
N GLU A 46 -8.62 -2.80 10.46
CA GLU A 46 -7.67 -1.82 10.99
C GLU A 46 -8.39 -0.77 11.83
N VAL A 47 -7.90 -0.53 13.03
CA VAL A 47 -8.47 0.48 13.93
C VAL A 47 -8.24 1.88 13.37
N ALA A 48 -9.33 2.61 13.12
CA ALA A 48 -9.29 3.97 12.55
C ALA A 48 -9.61 5.06 13.58
N LEU A 49 -10.51 4.78 14.53
CA LEU A 49 -10.99 5.75 15.52
C LEU A 49 -11.39 5.05 16.82
N GLU A 50 -11.23 5.76 17.93
CA GLU A 50 -11.88 5.46 19.21
C GLU A 50 -13.18 6.26 19.30
N LEU A 51 -14.29 5.58 19.59
CA LEU A 51 -15.61 6.21 19.67
C LEU A 51 -16.04 6.56 21.11
N GLY A 52 -15.25 6.15 22.12
CA GLY A 52 -15.63 6.17 23.52
C GLY A 52 -16.41 4.93 23.96
N ASP A 53 -16.71 4.84 25.25
CA ASP A 53 -17.49 3.74 25.87
C ASP A 53 -16.98 2.31 25.53
N GLY A 54 -15.68 2.16 25.38
CA GLY A 54 -15.06 0.87 25.02
C GLY A 54 -15.20 0.48 23.53
N MET A 55 -15.60 1.39 22.67
CA MET A 55 -15.87 1.11 21.27
C MET A 55 -14.78 1.70 20.35
N VAL A 56 -14.35 0.92 19.38
CA VAL A 56 -13.46 1.37 18.31
C VAL A 56 -14.14 1.19 16.95
N ARG A 57 -13.86 2.10 16.03
CA ARG A 57 -14.28 2.02 14.64
C ARG A 57 -13.12 1.55 13.78
N THR A 58 -13.39 0.55 12.95
CA THR A 58 -12.37 -0.10 12.11
C THR A 58 -12.74 -0.06 10.64
N ILE A 59 -11.72 -0.21 9.78
CA ILE A 59 -11.87 -0.36 8.33
C ILE A 59 -11.45 -1.78 7.97
N SER A 60 -12.30 -2.48 7.23
CA SER A 60 -12.00 -3.84 6.75
C SER A 60 -11.08 -3.83 5.55
N MET A 61 -10.09 -4.73 5.55
CA MET A 61 -9.22 -4.98 4.39
C MET A 61 -9.85 -5.94 3.37
N GLU A 62 -10.93 -6.63 3.75
CA GLU A 62 -11.62 -7.62 2.92
C GLU A 62 -13.13 -7.39 2.97
N SER A 63 -13.91 -8.14 2.17
CA SER A 63 -15.37 -8.03 2.20
C SER A 63 -15.94 -8.36 3.59
N THR A 64 -16.78 -7.46 4.08
CA THR A 64 -17.52 -7.61 5.34
C THR A 64 -18.73 -8.54 5.24
N ASP A 65 -18.99 -9.09 4.05
CA ASP A 65 -20.12 -10.01 3.84
C ASP A 65 -20.01 -11.22 4.77
N GLY A 66 -21.10 -11.51 5.47
CA GLY A 66 -21.16 -12.60 6.45
C GLY A 66 -20.67 -12.23 7.86
N LEU A 67 -20.17 -11.01 8.08
CA LEU A 67 -19.94 -10.51 9.43
C LEU A 67 -21.28 -10.13 10.09
N THR A 68 -21.45 -10.56 11.32
CA THR A 68 -22.66 -10.30 12.10
C THR A 68 -22.32 -9.74 13.48
N ARG A 69 -23.27 -9.00 14.04
CA ARG A 69 -23.16 -8.48 15.41
C ARG A 69 -22.93 -9.63 16.41
N GLY A 70 -22.03 -9.41 17.35
CA GLY A 70 -21.68 -10.35 18.41
C GLY A 70 -20.56 -11.32 18.07
N MET A 71 -20.06 -11.36 16.81
CA MET A 71 -18.87 -12.14 16.46
C MET A 71 -17.65 -11.63 17.25
N GLU A 72 -16.81 -12.55 17.67
CA GLU A 72 -15.58 -12.26 18.41
C GLU A 72 -14.53 -11.66 17.50
N VAL A 73 -13.84 -10.64 18.00
CA VAL A 73 -12.76 -9.92 17.32
C VAL A 73 -11.54 -9.90 18.22
N LEU A 74 -10.41 -10.34 17.72
CA LEU A 74 -9.15 -10.43 18.45
C LEU A 74 -8.23 -9.27 18.08
N ASP A 75 -7.71 -8.55 19.08
CA ASP A 75 -6.64 -7.58 18.86
C ASP A 75 -5.31 -8.30 18.72
N THR A 76 -4.59 -8.04 17.62
CA THR A 76 -3.24 -8.60 17.41
C THR A 76 -2.16 -7.87 18.20
N GLY A 77 -2.48 -6.70 18.79
CA GLY A 77 -1.55 -5.82 19.52
C GLY A 77 -0.51 -5.14 18.64
N ARG A 78 -0.68 -5.15 17.32
CA ARG A 78 0.24 -4.54 16.36
C ARG A 78 -0.48 -4.11 15.08
N PRO A 79 0.10 -3.16 14.32
CA PRO A 79 -0.39 -2.81 12.98
C PRO A 79 -0.29 -3.97 11.98
N ILE A 80 -0.99 -3.84 10.86
CA ILE A 80 -0.81 -4.72 9.70
C ILE A 80 0.68 -4.77 9.37
N SER A 81 1.23 -5.99 9.33
CA SER A 81 2.65 -6.23 9.07
C SER A 81 2.80 -7.20 7.89
N VAL A 82 3.68 -6.85 6.97
CA VAL A 82 3.86 -7.54 5.68
C VAL A 82 5.28 -8.10 5.55
N PRO A 83 5.47 -9.19 4.80
CA PRO A 83 6.80 -9.75 4.57
C PRO A 83 7.70 -8.75 3.84
N VAL A 84 8.99 -8.77 4.18
CA VAL A 84 10.01 -7.89 3.61
C VAL A 84 11.28 -8.71 3.29
N GLY A 85 12.19 -8.12 2.52
CA GLY A 85 13.46 -8.74 2.19
C GLY A 85 13.47 -9.48 0.85
N LYS A 86 14.58 -10.16 0.56
CA LYS A 86 14.84 -10.77 -0.75
C LYS A 86 13.82 -11.83 -1.15
N GLU A 87 13.18 -12.46 -0.17
CA GLU A 87 12.14 -13.45 -0.41
C GLU A 87 10.88 -12.85 -1.08
N THR A 88 10.71 -11.53 -1.02
CA THR A 88 9.59 -10.84 -1.68
C THR A 88 9.80 -10.65 -3.18
N LEU A 89 11.04 -10.76 -3.65
CA LEU A 89 11.37 -10.58 -5.06
C LEU A 89 10.84 -11.75 -5.89
N GLY A 90 10.31 -11.45 -7.05
CA GLY A 90 9.67 -12.44 -7.92
C GLY A 90 8.23 -12.77 -7.53
N ARG A 91 7.72 -12.22 -6.43
CA ARG A 91 6.46 -12.61 -5.82
C ARG A 91 5.37 -11.54 -5.98
N VAL A 92 4.13 -12.00 -5.90
CA VAL A 92 2.95 -11.13 -5.99
C VAL A 92 2.11 -11.26 -4.72
N PHE A 93 1.76 -10.12 -4.12
CA PHE A 93 1.08 -10.03 -2.82
C PHE A 93 -0.22 -9.25 -2.87
N ASN A 94 -1.09 -9.51 -1.91
CA ASN A 94 -2.19 -8.62 -1.55
C ASN A 94 -1.75 -7.56 -0.53
N VAL A 95 -2.68 -6.73 -0.06
CA VAL A 95 -2.45 -5.68 0.94
C VAL A 95 -1.91 -6.20 2.28
N LEU A 96 -2.24 -7.42 2.66
CA LEU A 96 -1.83 -8.07 3.92
C LEU A 96 -0.47 -8.79 3.79
N GLY A 97 0.12 -8.80 2.59
CA GLY A 97 1.33 -9.53 2.30
C GLY A 97 1.12 -11.03 2.14
N ASP A 98 -0.11 -11.46 1.88
CA ASP A 98 -0.38 -12.84 1.48
C ASP A 98 -0.10 -12.99 -0.01
N THR A 99 0.49 -14.12 -0.40
CA THR A 99 0.84 -14.39 -1.80
C THR A 99 -0.40 -14.71 -2.63
N ILE A 100 -0.46 -14.15 -3.84
CA ILE A 100 -1.54 -14.38 -4.80
C ILE A 100 -1.03 -14.94 -6.15
N ASP A 101 0.23 -15.32 -6.20
CA ASP A 101 0.94 -15.85 -7.39
C ASP A 101 0.84 -17.37 -7.55
N LEU A 102 0.00 -18.04 -6.78
CA LEU A 102 -0.17 -19.51 -6.76
C LEU A 102 1.06 -20.32 -6.28
N GLU A 103 2.12 -19.65 -5.85
CA GLU A 103 3.27 -20.30 -5.23
C GLU A 103 3.06 -20.47 -3.72
N ALA A 104 3.95 -21.22 -3.07
CA ALA A 104 3.85 -21.48 -1.64
C ALA A 104 3.81 -20.17 -0.83
N PRO A 105 2.94 -20.07 0.18
CA PRO A 105 2.91 -18.91 1.06
C PRO A 105 4.25 -18.79 1.81
N PHE A 106 4.54 -17.57 2.32
CA PHE A 106 5.69 -17.37 3.18
C PHE A 106 5.59 -18.19 4.46
N THR A 107 6.75 -18.60 4.96
CA THR A 107 6.84 -19.27 6.25
C THR A 107 6.45 -18.30 7.39
N GLU A 108 6.02 -18.85 8.52
CA GLU A 108 5.70 -18.03 9.70
C GLU A 108 6.91 -17.25 10.23
N ASP A 109 8.12 -17.73 9.95
CA ASP A 109 9.41 -17.12 10.36
C ASP A 109 9.86 -15.99 9.42
N ALA A 110 9.16 -15.71 8.32
CA ALA A 110 9.52 -14.63 7.40
C ALA A 110 9.51 -13.29 8.14
N GLU A 111 10.56 -12.48 7.92
CA GLU A 111 10.66 -11.14 8.50
C GLU A 111 9.49 -10.29 8.03
N ARG A 112 8.79 -9.66 8.97
CA ARG A 112 7.65 -8.80 8.70
C ARG A 112 7.83 -7.43 9.32
N GLN A 113 7.42 -6.38 8.61
CA GLN A 113 7.46 -5.01 9.11
C GLN A 113 6.09 -4.34 8.99
N PRO A 114 5.74 -3.45 9.93
CA PRO A 114 4.46 -2.77 9.92
C PRO A 114 4.36 -1.81 8.73
N ILE A 115 3.17 -1.70 8.13
CA ILE A 115 2.94 -0.78 7.02
C ILE A 115 2.85 0.69 7.49
N HIS A 116 2.49 0.93 8.74
CA HIS A 116 2.49 2.25 9.35
C HIS A 116 3.84 2.53 10.00
N LYS A 117 4.62 3.37 9.35
CA LYS A 117 5.94 3.83 9.83
C LYS A 117 6.01 5.34 9.77
N LYS A 118 6.90 5.90 10.59
CA LYS A 118 7.26 7.32 10.49
C LYS A 118 8.20 7.53 9.30
N ALA A 119 8.15 8.73 8.72
CA ALA A 119 9.14 9.15 7.74
C ALA A 119 10.55 9.19 8.37
N PRO A 120 11.62 9.04 7.58
CA PRO A 120 12.98 9.23 8.06
C PRO A 120 13.17 10.58 8.74
N THR A 121 13.97 10.60 9.81
CA THR A 121 14.26 11.83 10.54
C THR A 121 15.19 12.73 9.74
N PHE A 122 15.23 14.03 10.08
CA PHE A 122 16.02 15.02 9.34
C PHE A 122 17.50 14.67 9.25
N ASP A 123 18.06 14.07 10.28
CA ASP A 123 19.46 13.63 10.35
C ASP A 123 19.76 12.37 9.52
N GLU A 124 18.75 11.58 9.18
CA GLU A 124 18.89 10.41 8.31
C GLU A 124 18.88 10.76 6.83
N LEU A 125 18.35 11.93 6.47
CA LEU A 125 18.21 12.33 5.07
C LEU A 125 19.57 12.55 4.39
N SER A 126 19.66 12.19 3.11
CA SER A 126 20.78 12.55 2.24
C SER A 126 20.54 13.92 1.62
N THR A 127 21.59 14.71 1.56
CA THR A 127 21.60 16.02 0.88
C THR A 127 22.17 15.95 -0.54
N SER A 128 22.62 14.78 -0.99
CA SER A 128 23.14 14.62 -2.36
C SER A 128 21.99 14.65 -3.37
N SER A 129 22.20 15.37 -4.48
CA SER A 129 21.27 15.39 -5.60
C SER A 129 21.92 14.64 -6.77
N GLU A 130 21.53 13.39 -6.95
CA GLU A 130 22.01 12.55 -8.05
C GLU A 130 20.88 12.34 -9.07
N ILE A 131 21.22 12.38 -10.35
CA ILE A 131 20.29 12.09 -11.42
C ILE A 131 20.14 10.57 -11.54
N LEU A 132 18.90 10.11 -11.70
CA LEU A 132 18.58 8.73 -12.06
C LEU A 132 18.54 8.64 -13.58
N GLU A 133 19.50 7.97 -14.18
CA GLU A 133 19.50 7.69 -15.61
C GLU A 133 18.44 6.60 -15.92
N THR A 134 17.43 6.99 -16.70
CA THR A 134 16.30 6.10 -16.99
C THR A 134 16.48 5.29 -18.28
N GLY A 135 17.43 5.69 -19.12
CA GLY A 135 17.61 5.15 -20.47
C GLY A 135 16.57 5.63 -21.50
N ILE A 136 15.61 6.45 -21.06
CA ILE A 136 14.60 7.04 -21.93
C ILE A 136 15.04 8.46 -22.29
N LYS A 137 15.50 8.64 -23.52
CA LYS A 137 16.15 9.88 -23.98
C LYS A 137 15.38 11.17 -23.69
N VAL A 138 14.05 11.14 -23.87
CA VAL A 138 13.22 12.32 -23.63
C VAL A 138 13.16 12.69 -22.15
N ILE A 139 13.16 11.70 -21.26
CA ILE A 139 13.19 11.92 -19.81
C ILE A 139 14.56 12.47 -19.41
N ASP A 140 15.62 11.74 -19.75
CA ASP A 140 16.97 12.06 -19.28
C ASP A 140 17.46 13.43 -19.80
N LEU A 141 16.99 13.87 -20.97
CA LEU A 141 17.38 15.15 -21.55
C LEU A 141 16.48 16.32 -21.16
N LEU A 142 15.18 16.12 -21.04
CA LEU A 142 14.21 17.22 -20.86
C LEU A 142 13.60 17.31 -19.47
N ALA A 143 13.52 16.20 -18.74
CA ALA A 143 12.92 16.13 -17.42
C ALA A 143 13.62 15.07 -16.56
N PRO A 144 14.93 15.21 -16.28
CA PRO A 144 15.71 14.19 -15.57
C PRO A 144 15.14 13.93 -14.17
N TYR A 145 15.09 12.68 -13.81
CA TYR A 145 14.63 12.25 -12.49
C TYR A 145 15.76 12.31 -11.48
N LEU A 146 15.45 12.67 -10.25
CA LEU A 146 16.40 12.64 -9.15
C LEU A 146 16.21 11.37 -8.32
N LYS A 147 17.29 10.74 -7.88
CA LYS A 147 17.24 9.66 -6.89
C LYS A 147 16.58 10.15 -5.61
N GLY A 148 15.67 9.34 -5.07
CA GLY A 148 14.84 9.73 -3.92
C GLY A 148 13.75 10.74 -4.23
N GLY A 149 13.58 11.09 -5.52
CA GLY A 149 12.54 11.98 -6.00
C GLY A 149 11.18 11.29 -6.11
N LYS A 150 10.16 12.10 -6.32
CA LYS A 150 8.78 11.69 -6.56
C LYS A 150 8.35 12.23 -7.91
N VAL A 151 8.04 11.34 -8.82
CA VAL A 151 7.68 11.69 -10.20
C VAL A 151 6.23 11.33 -10.45
N GLY A 152 5.44 12.29 -10.93
CA GLY A 152 4.04 12.08 -11.31
C GLY A 152 3.89 11.92 -12.82
N LEU A 153 3.27 10.84 -13.27
CA LEU A 153 2.87 10.61 -14.66
C LEU A 153 1.39 10.92 -14.79
N PHE A 154 1.09 12.15 -15.17
CA PHE A 154 -0.28 12.63 -15.34
C PHE A 154 -0.84 12.23 -16.72
N GLY A 155 -2.11 11.89 -16.76
CA GLY A 155 -2.83 11.66 -18.00
C GLY A 155 -4.09 10.81 -17.83
N GLY A 156 -4.97 10.92 -18.81
CA GLY A 156 -6.16 10.10 -18.93
C GLY A 156 -5.86 8.62 -19.23
N ALA A 157 -6.90 7.87 -19.57
CA ALA A 157 -6.76 6.46 -19.92
C ALA A 157 -6.07 6.29 -21.29
N GLY A 158 -5.25 5.25 -21.44
CA GLY A 158 -4.68 4.86 -22.74
C GLY A 158 -3.57 5.74 -23.29
N VAL A 159 -2.97 6.64 -22.50
CA VAL A 159 -1.89 7.54 -22.93
C VAL A 159 -0.48 6.96 -22.75
N GLY A 160 -0.36 5.68 -22.45
CA GLY A 160 0.92 4.98 -22.38
C GLY A 160 1.64 5.04 -21.02
N LYS A 161 0.97 5.43 -19.93
CA LYS A 161 1.59 5.45 -18.60
C LYS A 161 2.16 4.10 -18.19
N THR A 162 1.39 3.02 -18.35
CA THR A 162 1.82 1.67 -17.99
C THR A 162 3.00 1.20 -18.83
N VAL A 163 3.00 1.49 -20.14
CA VAL A 163 4.12 1.16 -21.03
C VAL A 163 5.41 1.87 -20.59
N LEU A 164 5.30 3.14 -20.18
CA LEU A 164 6.45 3.90 -19.67
C LEU A 164 6.97 3.29 -18.36
N ILE A 165 6.09 2.85 -17.47
CA ILE A 165 6.46 2.18 -16.21
C ILE A 165 7.19 0.86 -16.51
N GLN A 166 6.68 0.06 -17.44
CA GLN A 166 7.31 -1.20 -17.86
C GLN A 166 8.72 -0.98 -18.40
N GLU A 167 8.90 0.00 -19.27
CA GLU A 167 10.20 0.35 -19.82
C GLU A 167 11.18 0.82 -18.74
N LEU A 168 10.72 1.62 -17.79
CA LEU A 168 11.54 2.05 -16.66
C LEU A 168 11.98 0.88 -15.78
N ILE A 169 11.07 -0.04 -15.46
CA ILE A 169 11.40 -1.25 -14.68
C ILE A 169 12.43 -2.08 -15.43
N HIS A 170 12.22 -2.29 -16.75
CA HIS A 170 13.13 -3.05 -17.58
C HIS A 170 14.54 -2.45 -17.59
N ASN A 171 14.65 -1.16 -17.88
CA ASN A 171 15.93 -0.47 -18.00
C ASN A 171 16.71 -0.47 -16.68
N ILE A 172 16.02 -0.19 -15.56
CA ILE A 172 16.66 -0.17 -14.24
C ILE A 172 17.12 -1.57 -13.82
N ALA A 173 16.32 -2.61 -14.08
CA ALA A 173 16.69 -3.99 -13.77
C ALA A 173 17.87 -4.47 -14.61
N GLN A 174 17.94 -4.09 -15.88
CA GLN A 174 19.02 -4.52 -16.80
C GLN A 174 20.32 -3.75 -16.60
N GLU A 175 20.24 -2.40 -16.56
CA GLU A 175 21.41 -1.55 -16.58
C GLU A 175 22.00 -1.28 -15.18
N HIS A 176 21.14 -1.10 -14.18
CA HIS A 176 21.57 -0.74 -12.85
C HIS A 176 21.55 -1.90 -11.86
N GLY A 177 20.98 -3.05 -12.24
CA GLY A 177 20.81 -4.19 -11.34
C GLY A 177 19.90 -3.89 -10.13
N GLY A 178 19.17 -2.78 -10.20
CA GLY A 178 18.34 -2.25 -9.11
C GLY A 178 17.09 -3.09 -8.85
N ILE A 179 16.57 -2.93 -7.63
CA ILE A 179 15.33 -3.56 -7.20
C ILE A 179 14.17 -2.62 -7.47
N SER A 180 13.06 -3.17 -7.92
CA SER A 180 11.81 -2.46 -8.14
C SER A 180 10.70 -3.03 -7.26
N VAL A 181 9.82 -2.16 -6.80
CA VAL A 181 8.57 -2.55 -6.15
C VAL A 181 7.42 -1.93 -6.94
N PHE A 182 6.51 -2.75 -7.42
CA PHE A 182 5.32 -2.29 -8.14
C PHE A 182 4.09 -2.41 -7.25
N THR A 183 3.31 -1.34 -7.17
CA THR A 183 2.04 -1.33 -6.43
C THR A 183 0.89 -0.96 -7.34
N GLY A 184 -0.01 -1.91 -7.58
CA GLY A 184 -1.26 -1.70 -8.29
C GLY A 184 -2.36 -1.26 -7.32
N VAL A 185 -2.80 -0.02 -7.42
CA VAL A 185 -3.78 0.59 -6.54
C VAL A 185 -5.07 0.89 -7.30
N GLY A 186 -6.09 0.08 -7.08
CA GLY A 186 -7.42 0.30 -7.65
C GLY A 186 -7.48 0.22 -9.18
N GLU A 187 -6.52 -0.45 -9.82
CA GLU A 187 -6.48 -0.67 -11.26
C GLU A 187 -7.15 -2.00 -11.66
N ARG A 188 -7.20 -2.29 -12.94
CA ARG A 188 -7.85 -3.49 -13.45
C ARG A 188 -7.00 -4.72 -13.19
N THR A 189 -7.59 -5.78 -12.66
CA THR A 189 -6.90 -7.05 -12.39
C THR A 189 -6.27 -7.64 -13.66
N ARG A 190 -6.90 -7.48 -14.82
CA ARG A 190 -6.36 -7.94 -16.11
C ARG A 190 -5.03 -7.25 -16.43
N GLU A 191 -4.96 -5.93 -16.30
CA GLU A 191 -3.74 -5.15 -16.59
C GLU A 191 -2.59 -5.54 -15.64
N GLY A 192 -2.91 -5.81 -14.36
CA GLY A 192 -1.93 -6.32 -13.40
C GLY A 192 -1.42 -7.72 -13.75
N ASN A 193 -2.31 -8.60 -14.23
CA ASN A 193 -1.92 -9.93 -14.69
C ASN A 193 -1.07 -9.88 -15.98
N ASP A 194 -1.46 -9.05 -16.93
CA ASP A 194 -0.69 -8.85 -18.16
C ASP A 194 0.73 -8.37 -17.84
N LEU A 195 0.86 -7.36 -16.94
CA LEU A 195 2.15 -6.86 -16.47
C LEU A 195 3.00 -7.94 -15.80
N TYR A 196 2.42 -8.78 -14.96
CA TYR A 196 3.13 -9.90 -14.31
C TYR A 196 3.75 -10.84 -15.35
N TRP A 197 2.99 -11.25 -16.35
CA TRP A 197 3.48 -12.15 -17.39
C TRP A 197 4.55 -11.51 -18.26
N GLU A 198 4.39 -10.25 -18.64
CA GLU A 198 5.41 -9.51 -19.39
C GLU A 198 6.73 -9.39 -18.61
N MET A 199 6.67 -9.11 -17.31
CA MET A 199 7.86 -9.10 -16.46
C MET A 199 8.50 -10.46 -16.32
N LYS A 200 7.71 -11.52 -16.31
CA LYS A 200 8.20 -12.90 -16.26
C LYS A 200 8.88 -13.30 -17.56
N GLU A 201 8.30 -12.96 -18.70
CA GLU A 201 8.88 -13.22 -20.03
C GLU A 201 10.17 -12.45 -20.28
N SER A 202 10.25 -11.21 -19.81
CA SER A 202 11.45 -10.36 -19.92
C SER A 202 12.53 -10.69 -18.87
N GLY A 203 12.23 -11.54 -17.88
CA GLY A 203 13.17 -11.95 -16.83
C GLY A 203 13.41 -10.89 -15.74
N VAL A 204 12.71 -9.76 -15.76
CA VAL A 204 12.90 -8.69 -14.75
C VAL A 204 12.12 -8.94 -13.45
N ILE A 205 11.19 -9.90 -13.47
CA ILE A 205 10.38 -10.27 -12.30
C ILE A 205 11.25 -10.67 -11.10
N GLU A 206 12.39 -11.33 -11.32
CA GLU A 206 13.29 -11.78 -10.26
C GLU A 206 13.88 -10.65 -9.40
N LYS A 207 13.81 -9.40 -9.89
CA LYS A 207 14.26 -8.19 -9.20
C LYS A 207 13.09 -7.28 -8.80
N THR A 208 11.86 -7.77 -8.93
CA THR A 208 10.66 -6.97 -8.70
C THR A 208 9.74 -7.66 -7.71
N ALA A 209 9.30 -6.92 -6.69
CA ALA A 209 8.19 -7.32 -5.83
C ALA A 209 6.91 -6.62 -6.30
N MET A 210 5.80 -7.34 -6.40
CA MET A 210 4.52 -6.80 -6.87
C MET A 210 3.46 -6.88 -5.78
N VAL A 211 2.74 -5.78 -5.56
CA VAL A 211 1.65 -5.73 -4.57
C VAL A 211 0.40 -5.19 -5.24
N PHE A 212 -0.70 -5.92 -5.13
CA PHE A 212 -1.96 -5.52 -5.76
C PHE A 212 -3.10 -5.33 -4.75
N GLY A 213 -3.78 -4.20 -4.87
CA GLY A 213 -5.08 -3.92 -4.28
C GLY A 213 -5.97 -3.31 -5.35
N GLN A 214 -6.51 -4.18 -6.22
CA GLN A 214 -7.16 -3.80 -7.45
C GLN A 214 -8.58 -3.23 -7.24
N MET A 215 -9.25 -2.81 -8.32
CA MET A 215 -10.55 -2.12 -8.21
C MET A 215 -11.69 -2.98 -7.65
N ASN A 216 -11.56 -4.30 -7.65
CA ASN A 216 -12.51 -5.23 -7.03
C ASN A 216 -12.32 -5.36 -5.52
N GLU A 217 -11.20 -4.88 -4.98
CA GLU A 217 -10.92 -4.91 -3.54
C GLU A 217 -11.68 -3.81 -2.79
N PRO A 218 -12.01 -4.03 -1.51
CA PRO A 218 -12.67 -3.01 -0.70
C PRO A 218 -11.79 -1.76 -0.51
N PRO A 219 -12.38 -0.61 -0.15
CA PRO A 219 -11.63 0.63 -0.01
C PRO A 219 -10.51 0.55 1.03
N GLY A 220 -10.64 -0.26 2.09
CA GLY A 220 -9.57 -0.47 3.06
C GLY A 220 -8.29 -1.02 2.42
N ALA A 221 -8.41 -2.06 1.58
CA ALA A 221 -7.28 -2.63 0.85
C ALA A 221 -6.65 -1.60 -0.10
N ARG A 222 -7.46 -0.90 -0.88
CA ARG A 222 -6.98 0.12 -1.83
C ARG A 222 -6.28 1.31 -1.14
N MET A 223 -6.69 1.66 0.09
CA MET A 223 -6.04 2.68 0.90
C MET A 223 -4.68 2.26 1.47
N ARG A 224 -4.43 0.96 1.62
CA ARG A 224 -3.24 0.47 2.33
C ARG A 224 -2.22 -0.21 1.44
N VAL A 225 -2.60 -0.66 0.25
CA VAL A 225 -1.70 -1.39 -0.65
C VAL A 225 -0.45 -0.58 -1.04
N ALA A 226 -0.56 0.74 -1.22
CA ALA A 226 0.59 1.60 -1.48
C ALA A 226 1.57 1.63 -0.29
N LEU A 227 1.06 1.57 0.94
CA LEU A 227 1.88 1.48 2.15
C LEU A 227 2.59 0.13 2.25
N THR A 228 1.93 -0.95 1.84
CA THR A 228 2.53 -2.29 1.76
C THR A 228 3.75 -2.29 0.84
N GLY A 229 3.60 -1.82 -0.39
CA GLY A 229 4.72 -1.74 -1.33
C GLY A 229 5.82 -0.79 -0.86
N LEU A 230 5.46 0.36 -0.30
CA LEU A 230 6.44 1.28 0.27
C LEU A 230 7.22 0.64 1.43
N THR A 231 6.57 -0.17 2.26
CA THR A 231 7.25 -0.87 3.37
C THR A 231 8.29 -1.87 2.86
N ILE A 232 7.99 -2.59 1.77
CA ILE A 232 8.95 -3.48 1.11
C ILE A 232 10.12 -2.67 0.52
N ALA A 233 9.84 -1.56 -0.15
CA ALA A 233 10.87 -0.69 -0.71
C ALA A 233 11.78 -0.08 0.37
N GLU A 234 11.21 0.37 1.49
CA GLU A 234 11.97 0.91 2.63
C GLU A 234 12.91 -0.12 3.25
N TYR A 235 12.53 -1.38 3.30
CA TYR A 235 13.42 -2.42 3.80
C TYR A 235 14.71 -2.50 2.99
N PHE A 236 14.61 -2.51 1.68
CA PHE A 236 15.79 -2.52 0.81
C PHE A 236 16.64 -1.24 0.95
N ARG A 237 16.01 -0.08 1.13
CA ARG A 237 16.72 1.19 1.40
C ARG A 237 17.42 1.18 2.74
N ASP A 238 16.73 0.81 3.82
CA ASP A 238 17.17 1.06 5.20
C ASP A 238 18.01 -0.08 5.78
N VAL A 239 17.74 -1.33 5.35
CA VAL A 239 18.41 -2.54 5.84
C VAL A 239 19.47 -3.02 4.85
N GLU A 240 19.12 -3.14 3.57
CA GLU A 240 20.05 -3.61 2.53
C GLU A 240 20.90 -2.48 1.92
N GLY A 241 20.59 -1.21 2.20
CA GLY A 241 21.36 -0.06 1.73
C GLY A 241 21.30 0.14 0.21
N GLN A 242 20.17 -0.16 -0.41
CA GLN A 242 20.02 -0.15 -1.85
C GLN A 242 19.21 1.04 -2.36
N ASP A 243 19.41 1.37 -3.63
CA ASP A 243 18.53 2.27 -4.37
C ASP A 243 17.37 1.47 -4.97
N VAL A 244 16.15 1.88 -4.64
CA VAL A 244 14.93 1.15 -4.99
C VAL A 244 14.00 2.04 -5.81
N LEU A 245 13.38 1.48 -6.83
CA LEU A 245 12.29 2.11 -7.53
C LEU A 245 10.94 1.63 -6.98
N LEU A 246 10.10 2.58 -6.63
CA LEU A 246 8.73 2.34 -6.20
C LEU A 246 7.76 2.86 -7.25
N PHE A 247 7.03 1.97 -7.89
CA PHE A 247 5.97 2.30 -8.82
C PHE A 247 4.62 2.22 -8.11
N ILE A 248 3.78 3.25 -8.27
CA ILE A 248 2.42 3.29 -7.73
C ILE A 248 1.46 3.58 -8.89
N ASP A 249 0.70 2.60 -9.28
CA ASP A 249 -0.32 2.72 -10.32
C ASP A 249 -1.68 2.28 -9.75
N ASN A 250 -2.51 3.16 -9.33
CA ASN A 250 -2.58 4.61 -9.52
C ASN A 250 -2.72 5.33 -8.17
N ILE A 251 -1.92 6.37 -7.90
CA ILE A 251 -1.98 7.09 -6.61
C ILE A 251 -3.32 7.85 -6.41
N PHE A 252 -4.01 8.24 -7.47
CA PHE A 252 -5.34 8.82 -7.36
C PHE A 252 -6.33 7.87 -6.68
N ARG A 253 -6.21 6.55 -6.94
CA ARG A 253 -7.09 5.54 -6.34
C ARG A 253 -6.89 5.38 -4.85
N PHE A 254 -5.68 5.61 -4.36
CA PHE A 254 -5.40 5.71 -2.92
C PHE A 254 -6.24 6.81 -2.27
N THR A 255 -6.24 8.00 -2.86
CA THR A 255 -7.04 9.15 -2.39
C THR A 255 -8.54 8.87 -2.50
N GLN A 256 -8.99 8.30 -3.61
CA GLN A 256 -10.39 7.96 -3.86
C GLN A 256 -10.90 6.96 -2.80
N ALA A 257 -10.14 5.91 -2.51
CA ALA A 257 -10.50 4.93 -1.49
C ALA A 257 -10.66 5.58 -0.10
N GLY A 258 -9.79 6.53 0.23
CA GLY A 258 -9.92 7.35 1.45
C GLY A 258 -11.23 8.14 1.50
N SER A 259 -11.66 8.71 0.37
CA SER A 259 -12.93 9.45 0.31
C SER A 259 -14.15 8.55 0.47
N GLU A 260 -14.09 7.31 -0.02
CA GLU A 260 -15.19 6.33 0.08
C GLU A 260 -15.51 5.96 1.55
N VAL A 261 -14.51 5.91 2.42
CA VAL A 261 -14.72 5.57 3.84
C VAL A 261 -14.88 6.80 4.75
N SER A 262 -14.51 7.98 4.30
CA SER A 262 -14.41 9.18 5.12
C SER A 262 -15.73 9.55 5.81
N ALA A 263 -16.83 9.53 5.08
CA ALA A 263 -18.16 9.81 5.64
C ALA A 263 -18.58 8.75 6.67
N LEU A 264 -18.23 7.48 6.44
CA LEU A 264 -18.52 6.38 7.37
C LEU A 264 -17.70 6.48 8.66
N LEU A 265 -16.53 7.13 8.59
CA LEU A 265 -15.72 7.46 9.76
C LEU A 265 -16.23 8.72 10.51
N GLY A 266 -17.32 9.33 10.05
CA GLY A 266 -17.89 10.52 10.69
C GLY A 266 -17.17 11.82 10.35
N ARG A 267 -16.36 11.85 9.28
CA ARG A 267 -15.65 13.07 8.84
C ARG A 267 -16.52 13.85 7.87
N MET A 268 -16.63 15.17 8.09
CA MET A 268 -17.32 16.05 7.15
C MET A 268 -16.50 16.19 5.87
N PRO A 269 -17.12 16.02 4.69
CA PRO A 269 -16.39 16.17 3.43
C PRO A 269 -15.95 17.62 3.21
N SER A 270 -14.87 17.81 2.46
CA SER A 270 -14.44 19.11 1.98
C SER A 270 -15.41 19.67 0.92
N ALA A 271 -15.20 20.91 0.48
CA ALA A 271 -16.06 21.60 -0.50
C ALA A 271 -16.27 20.82 -1.83
N VAL A 272 -15.30 19.97 -2.22
CA VAL A 272 -15.37 19.14 -3.45
C VAL A 272 -15.64 17.65 -3.16
N GLY A 273 -16.01 17.31 -1.93
CA GLY A 273 -16.41 15.96 -1.55
C GLY A 273 -15.28 15.02 -1.11
N TYR A 274 -14.03 15.45 -1.13
CA TYR A 274 -12.90 14.67 -0.63
C TYR A 274 -12.83 14.70 0.91
N GLN A 275 -12.09 13.74 1.49
CA GLN A 275 -11.82 13.69 2.92
C GLN A 275 -11.03 14.91 3.39
N PRO A 276 -11.34 15.46 4.59
CA PRO A 276 -10.59 16.60 5.15
C PRO A 276 -9.15 16.25 5.49
N THR A 277 -8.83 14.96 5.62
CA THR A 277 -7.51 14.41 5.95
C THR A 277 -6.65 14.10 4.71
N LEU A 278 -7.11 14.45 3.50
CA LEU A 278 -6.42 14.11 2.24
C LEU A 278 -4.95 14.52 2.24
N ALA A 279 -4.67 15.77 2.55
CA ALA A 279 -3.31 16.29 2.56
C ALA A 279 -2.41 15.56 3.59
N THR A 280 -2.97 15.26 4.76
CA THR A 280 -2.24 14.53 5.81
C THR A 280 -1.96 13.10 5.41
N GLU A 281 -2.95 12.39 4.88
CA GLU A 281 -2.80 11.00 4.43
C GLU A 281 -1.80 10.88 3.29
N MET A 282 -1.87 11.78 2.30
CA MET A 282 -0.93 11.84 1.20
C MET A 282 0.47 12.24 1.69
N GLY A 283 0.57 13.23 2.57
CA GLY A 283 1.84 13.68 3.13
C GLY A 283 2.56 12.58 3.91
N GLN A 284 1.84 11.81 4.72
CA GLN A 284 2.41 10.68 5.46
C GLN A 284 3.01 9.61 4.54
N LEU A 285 2.39 9.34 3.40
CA LEU A 285 2.94 8.41 2.41
C LEU A 285 4.15 9.04 1.70
N GLN A 286 4.01 10.27 1.21
CA GLN A 286 5.01 10.91 0.36
C GLN A 286 6.31 11.24 1.10
N GLU A 287 6.24 11.65 2.38
CA GLU A 287 7.44 11.97 3.18
C GLU A 287 8.33 10.76 3.49
N ARG A 288 7.78 9.55 3.41
CA ARG A 288 8.57 8.32 3.54
C ARG A 288 9.41 8.01 2.30
N ILE A 289 9.01 8.55 1.14
CA ILE A 289 9.69 8.36 -0.15
C ILE A 289 10.80 9.39 -0.27
N THR A 290 12.03 8.99 -0.03
CA THR A 290 13.18 9.91 0.02
C THR A 290 14.51 9.15 -0.04
N SER A 291 15.59 9.89 -0.27
CA SER A 291 16.97 9.41 -0.08
C SER A 291 17.41 9.55 1.36
N THR A 292 18.00 8.50 1.90
CA THR A 292 18.65 8.49 3.20
C THR A 292 20.17 8.32 3.01
N LYS A 293 20.92 8.42 4.09
CA LYS A 293 22.37 8.15 4.08
C LYS A 293 22.72 6.69 3.74
N LYS A 294 21.73 5.79 3.75
CA LYS A 294 21.91 4.35 3.48
C LYS A 294 21.58 3.97 2.05
N GLY A 295 20.54 4.57 1.48
CA GLY A 295 20.02 4.26 0.16
C GLY A 295 18.87 5.19 -0.21
N SER A 296 18.21 4.93 -1.34
CA SER A 296 17.12 5.76 -1.81
C SER A 296 15.87 4.98 -2.18
N VAL A 297 14.71 5.60 -2.03
CA VAL A 297 13.47 5.18 -2.68
C VAL A 297 13.06 6.28 -3.64
N THR A 298 13.14 6.00 -4.92
CA THR A 298 12.64 6.89 -5.98
C THR A 298 11.27 6.40 -6.41
N SER A 299 10.28 7.28 -6.42
CA SER A 299 8.90 6.88 -6.74
C SER A 299 8.45 7.46 -8.08
N ILE A 300 7.82 6.60 -8.87
CA ILE A 300 7.15 6.95 -10.12
C ILE A 300 5.67 6.58 -9.95
N GLN A 301 4.82 7.60 -9.96
CA GLN A 301 3.42 7.49 -9.61
C GLN A 301 2.55 7.84 -10.81
N ALA A 302 1.76 6.89 -11.29
CA ALA A 302 0.73 7.18 -12.25
C ALA A 302 -0.42 7.93 -11.58
N ILE A 303 -0.87 9.01 -12.22
CA ILE A 303 -1.95 9.85 -11.70
C ILE A 303 -3.04 9.91 -12.77
N TYR A 304 -4.15 9.25 -12.49
CA TYR A 304 -5.34 9.36 -13.32
C TYR A 304 -5.98 10.74 -13.12
N VAL A 305 -6.27 11.39 -14.23
CA VAL A 305 -6.97 12.69 -14.22
C VAL A 305 -8.41 12.44 -14.67
N PRO A 306 -9.40 12.53 -13.75
CA PRO A 306 -10.79 12.34 -14.11
C PRO A 306 -11.27 13.35 -15.16
N ALA A 307 -11.89 12.87 -16.23
CA ALA A 307 -12.44 13.70 -17.32
C ALA A 307 -11.40 14.64 -17.98
N ASP A 308 -10.09 14.31 -17.89
CA ASP A 308 -8.98 15.15 -18.37
C ASP A 308 -9.00 16.60 -17.81
N ASP A 309 -9.62 16.78 -16.63
CA ASP A 309 -9.69 18.04 -15.90
C ASP A 309 -8.53 18.13 -14.88
N TYR A 310 -7.51 18.92 -15.23
CA TYR A 310 -6.24 19.08 -14.49
C TYR A 310 -6.37 20.05 -13.32
#